data_230eec0bef7ce6a5c1b13100670c8df8
#
_entry.id   230eec0bef7ce6a5c1b13100670c8df8
#
_cell.length_a   1.000
_cell.length_b   1.000
_cell.length_c   1.000
_cell.angle_alpha   90.00
_cell.angle_beta   90.00
_cell.angle_gamma   90.00
#
_symmetry.space_group_name_H-M   'P 1'
#
loop_
_entity.id
_entity.type
_entity.pdbx_description
1 polymer ?
#
loop_
_entity_poly.entity_id
_entity_poly.type
_entity_poly.pdbx_seq_one_letter_code
_entity_poly.pdbx_strand_id
1 'polypeptide(L)'
;MLFLVLGKGKTGSLVADVARERGHGVRAMDIDENAGAGALNGPTLSGVDAVIDFTAPEAAVENMRAVLALGGRVVVGTTGWYAHLDAMKSIAELRNGSLLYGTNFSIGVQKLFRLTAEVARLDDYQFSITETHHTTKLDAPSGTAITLKEIIQSVRPGIEVPITSHRKGDAKGEHIVTAKSEHDVLELRHDAHSRRAFAIGAVRGAEWLAHQAPGVWDFREVFDRL
;
A
#
# COMPACT_ATOMS: atom_id res chain seq x y z
N MET A 1 4.69 19.99 -7.30
CA MET A 1 5.22 18.83 -8.03
C MET A 1 4.27 18.43 -9.15
N LEU A 2 4.71 17.61 -10.08
CA LEU A 2 3.87 17.00 -11.11
C LEU A 2 3.84 15.48 -10.91
N PHE A 3 2.65 14.92 -10.70
CA PHE A 3 2.46 13.47 -10.58
C PHE A 3 1.75 12.89 -11.81
N LEU A 4 2.18 11.70 -12.22
CA LEU A 4 1.48 10.88 -13.19
C LEU A 4 0.76 9.76 -12.46
N VAL A 5 -0.56 9.75 -12.50
CA VAL A 5 -1.39 8.70 -11.89
C VAL A 5 -1.78 7.69 -12.95
N LEU A 6 -1.47 6.41 -12.70
CA LEU A 6 -1.86 5.29 -13.53
C LEU A 6 -3.04 4.56 -12.91
N GLY A 7 -4.09 4.35 -13.72
CA GLY A 7 -5.38 3.81 -13.33
C GLY A 7 -6.38 4.90 -12.92
N LYS A 8 -7.52 4.95 -13.64
CA LYS A 8 -8.66 5.86 -13.38
C LYS A 8 -9.81 5.16 -12.63
N GLY A 9 -9.52 4.03 -11.99
CA GLY A 9 -10.48 3.30 -11.17
C GLY A 9 -10.79 4.00 -9.84
N LYS A 10 -11.54 3.29 -8.96
CA LYS A 10 -12.03 3.86 -7.68
C LYS A 10 -10.96 4.50 -6.79
N THR A 11 -9.76 3.95 -6.74
CA THR A 11 -8.67 4.49 -5.90
C THR A 11 -7.81 5.48 -6.68
N GLY A 12 -7.44 5.17 -7.93
CA GLY A 12 -6.61 6.06 -8.73
C GLY A 12 -7.25 7.43 -8.98
N SER A 13 -8.56 7.50 -9.20
CA SER A 13 -9.28 8.79 -9.29
C SER A 13 -9.15 9.58 -8.00
N LEU A 14 -9.31 8.94 -6.83
CA LEU A 14 -9.12 9.61 -5.54
C LEU A 14 -7.67 10.08 -5.32
N VAL A 15 -6.68 9.34 -5.81
CA VAL A 15 -5.27 9.76 -5.78
C VAL A 15 -5.07 11.03 -6.58
N ALA A 16 -5.64 11.09 -7.79
CA ALA A 16 -5.57 12.28 -8.63
C ALA A 16 -6.23 13.50 -7.97
N ASP A 17 -7.40 13.29 -7.33
CA ASP A 17 -8.12 14.37 -6.64
C ASP A 17 -7.34 14.85 -5.41
N VAL A 18 -6.86 13.95 -4.56
CA VAL A 18 -6.04 14.29 -3.39
C VAL A 18 -4.78 15.04 -3.80
N ALA A 19 -4.10 14.61 -4.86
CA ALA A 19 -2.90 15.29 -5.33
C ALA A 19 -3.20 16.73 -5.79
N ARG A 20 -4.31 16.96 -6.53
CA ARG A 20 -4.74 18.31 -6.93
C ARG A 20 -5.09 19.19 -5.73
N GLU A 21 -5.84 18.66 -4.77
CA GLU A 21 -6.21 19.39 -3.54
C GLU A 21 -4.98 19.79 -2.71
N ARG A 22 -3.90 19.00 -2.79
CA ARG A 22 -2.61 19.33 -2.16
C ARG A 22 -1.75 20.28 -2.99
N GLY A 23 -2.26 20.80 -4.10
CA GLY A 23 -1.59 21.80 -4.94
C GLY A 23 -0.61 21.23 -5.97
N HIS A 24 -0.71 19.94 -6.30
CA HIS A 24 0.16 19.32 -7.33
C HIS A 24 -0.47 19.35 -8.71
N GLY A 25 0.37 19.45 -9.74
CA GLY A 25 -0.02 19.13 -11.11
C GLY A 25 -0.26 17.61 -11.23
N VAL A 26 -1.30 17.23 -11.97
CA VAL A 26 -1.66 15.82 -12.14
C VAL A 26 -1.96 15.54 -13.60
N ARG A 27 -1.26 14.54 -14.14
CA ARG A 27 -1.68 13.80 -15.34
C ARG A 27 -2.24 12.45 -14.90
N ALA A 28 -3.23 11.92 -15.60
CA ALA A 28 -3.79 10.60 -15.30
C ALA A 28 -3.97 9.80 -16.58
N MET A 29 -3.59 8.52 -16.57
CA MET A 29 -3.74 7.59 -17.69
C MET A 29 -4.46 6.32 -17.22
N ASP A 30 -5.28 5.75 -18.08
CA ASP A 30 -5.88 4.43 -17.87
C ASP A 30 -5.32 3.40 -18.86
N ILE A 31 -5.80 2.17 -18.78
CA ILE A 31 -5.31 1.05 -19.58
C ILE A 31 -5.35 1.32 -21.09
N ASP A 32 -6.40 1.99 -21.58
CA ASP A 32 -6.57 2.32 -23.00
C ASP A 32 -5.52 3.33 -23.50
N GLU A 33 -5.00 4.17 -22.60
CA GLU A 33 -3.99 5.19 -22.89
C GLU A 33 -2.56 4.68 -22.67
N ASN A 34 -2.40 3.57 -21.94
CA ASN A 34 -1.11 3.01 -21.53
C ASN A 34 -1.07 1.48 -21.62
N ALA A 35 -1.61 0.91 -22.68
CA ALA A 35 -1.56 -0.54 -22.90
C ALA A 35 -0.10 -1.04 -22.94
N GLY A 36 0.20 -2.10 -22.13
CA GLY A 36 1.54 -2.69 -22.07
C GLY A 36 2.63 -1.69 -21.66
N ALA A 37 2.30 -0.67 -20.88
CA ALA A 37 3.19 0.43 -20.48
C ALA A 37 3.78 1.23 -21.68
N GLY A 38 3.21 1.11 -22.87
CA GLY A 38 3.74 1.70 -24.10
C GLY A 38 3.80 3.24 -24.11
N ALA A 39 2.96 3.90 -23.29
CA ALA A 39 2.97 5.35 -23.17
C ALA A 39 4.06 5.86 -22.19
N LEU A 40 4.66 4.99 -21.36
CA LEU A 40 5.67 5.38 -20.36
C LEU A 40 7.06 5.44 -20.99
N ASN A 41 7.37 6.58 -21.57
CA ASN A 41 8.62 6.86 -22.27
C ASN A 41 9.24 8.18 -21.77
N GLY A 42 10.43 8.52 -22.26
CA GLY A 42 11.16 9.72 -21.83
C GLY A 42 10.34 11.02 -21.96
N PRO A 43 9.71 11.32 -23.10
CA PRO A 43 8.82 12.47 -23.26
C PRO A 43 7.66 12.51 -22.24
N THR A 44 6.98 11.39 -22.01
CA THR A 44 5.86 11.32 -21.07
C THR A 44 6.28 11.54 -19.61
N LEU A 45 7.46 11.01 -19.24
CA LEU A 45 7.99 11.14 -17.87
C LEU A 45 8.79 12.43 -17.66
N SER A 46 8.99 13.23 -18.71
CA SER A 46 9.68 14.51 -18.59
C SER A 46 8.93 15.46 -17.65
N GLY A 47 9.63 15.94 -16.62
CA GLY A 47 9.10 16.82 -15.58
C GLY A 47 8.14 16.15 -14.60
N VAL A 48 7.96 14.82 -14.67
CA VAL A 48 7.18 14.06 -13.67
C VAL A 48 8.06 13.77 -12.45
N ASP A 49 7.65 14.25 -11.29
CA ASP A 49 8.36 14.04 -10.02
C ASP A 49 8.18 12.62 -9.49
N ALA A 50 6.99 12.04 -9.65
CA ALA A 50 6.72 10.63 -9.36
C ALA A 50 5.49 10.10 -10.12
N VAL A 51 5.52 8.81 -10.42
CA VAL A 51 4.38 8.04 -10.92
C VAL A 51 3.67 7.38 -9.74
N ILE A 52 2.33 7.36 -9.72
CA ILE A 52 1.55 6.68 -8.68
C ILE A 52 0.64 5.66 -9.37
N ASP A 53 0.88 4.38 -9.10
CA ASP A 53 0.20 3.26 -9.75
C ASP A 53 -0.89 2.64 -8.87
N PHE A 54 -2.13 2.66 -9.35
CA PHE A 54 -3.29 1.95 -8.82
C PHE A 54 -4.04 1.24 -9.95
N THR A 55 -3.35 0.31 -10.62
CA THR A 55 -3.86 -0.45 -11.76
C THR A 55 -4.21 -1.91 -11.39
N ALA A 56 -3.88 -2.87 -12.25
CA ALA A 56 -3.98 -4.30 -12.01
C ALA A 56 -2.57 -4.90 -11.80
N PRO A 57 -2.43 -6.08 -11.16
CA PRO A 57 -1.13 -6.67 -10.81
C PRO A 57 -0.16 -6.77 -12.00
N GLU A 58 -0.63 -7.28 -13.13
CA GLU A 58 0.18 -7.48 -14.34
C GLU A 58 0.61 -6.14 -14.95
N ALA A 59 -0.32 -5.18 -15.03
CA ALA A 59 -0.03 -3.85 -15.55
C ALA A 59 0.96 -3.09 -14.64
N ALA A 60 0.85 -3.24 -13.31
CA ALA A 60 1.77 -2.62 -12.37
C ALA A 60 3.21 -3.09 -12.57
N VAL A 61 3.43 -4.38 -12.89
CA VAL A 61 4.76 -4.91 -13.19
C VAL A 61 5.35 -4.25 -14.44
N GLU A 62 4.57 -4.14 -15.51
CA GLU A 62 5.00 -3.49 -16.74
C GLU A 62 5.27 -2.00 -16.54
N ASN A 63 4.38 -1.31 -15.83
CA ASN A 63 4.53 0.10 -15.49
C ASN A 63 5.79 0.37 -14.66
N MET A 64 6.02 -0.42 -13.60
CA MET A 64 7.23 -0.32 -12.80
C MET A 64 8.50 -0.50 -13.64
N ARG A 65 8.54 -1.55 -14.49
CA ARG A 65 9.67 -1.80 -15.37
C ARG A 65 9.97 -0.60 -16.24
N ALA A 66 8.95 -0.03 -16.90
CA ALA A 66 9.10 1.11 -17.80
C ALA A 66 9.60 2.36 -17.04
N VAL A 67 9.00 2.70 -15.90
CA VAL A 67 9.38 3.87 -15.10
C VAL A 67 10.80 3.71 -14.53
N LEU A 68 11.10 2.57 -13.89
CA LEU A 68 12.40 2.31 -13.27
C LEU A 68 13.53 2.22 -14.31
N ALA A 69 13.27 1.63 -15.50
CA ALA A 69 14.26 1.57 -16.57
C ALA A 69 14.73 2.96 -17.05
N LEU A 70 13.90 3.98 -16.88
CA LEU A 70 14.20 5.38 -17.20
C LEU A 70 14.74 6.17 -15.99
N GLY A 71 15.06 5.50 -14.88
CA GLY A 71 15.51 6.16 -13.63
C GLY A 71 14.41 6.96 -12.93
N GLY A 72 13.14 6.70 -13.25
CA GLY A 72 11.99 7.37 -12.69
C GLY A 72 11.67 6.93 -11.26
N ARG A 73 10.72 7.64 -10.64
CA ARG A 73 10.19 7.35 -9.31
C ARG A 73 8.78 6.80 -9.42
N VAL A 74 8.49 5.70 -8.71
CA VAL A 74 7.16 5.09 -8.73
C VAL A 74 6.69 4.69 -7.34
N VAL A 75 5.46 5.07 -7.01
CA VAL A 75 4.70 4.61 -5.83
C VAL A 75 3.67 3.60 -6.31
N VAL A 76 3.67 2.38 -5.76
CA VAL A 76 2.80 1.29 -6.21
C VAL A 76 1.85 0.88 -5.10
N GLY A 77 0.57 1.25 -5.28
CA GLY A 77 -0.53 0.85 -4.40
C GLY A 77 -1.30 -0.38 -4.91
N THR A 78 -1.06 -0.81 -6.14
CA THR A 78 -1.55 -2.07 -6.65
C THR A 78 -0.92 -3.23 -5.86
N THR A 79 -1.69 -4.25 -5.54
CA THR A 79 -1.24 -5.46 -4.82
C THR A 79 -1.19 -6.67 -5.74
N GLY A 80 -0.63 -7.80 -5.28
CA GLY A 80 -0.63 -9.07 -6.04
C GLY A 80 0.57 -9.26 -6.98
N TRP A 81 1.52 -8.35 -7.05
CA TRP A 81 2.71 -8.39 -7.90
C TRP A 81 4.02 -8.77 -7.18
N TYR A 82 3.97 -8.99 -5.87
CA TYR A 82 5.17 -9.12 -5.00
C TYR A 82 6.12 -10.27 -5.39
N ALA A 83 5.66 -11.26 -6.17
CA ALA A 83 6.53 -12.29 -6.76
C ALA A 83 7.62 -11.68 -7.67
N HIS A 84 7.43 -10.45 -8.16
CA HIS A 84 8.37 -9.71 -9.00
C HIS A 84 9.22 -8.69 -8.24
N LEU A 85 9.09 -8.60 -6.89
CA LEU A 85 9.74 -7.54 -6.10
C LEU A 85 11.25 -7.50 -6.27
N ASP A 86 11.94 -8.65 -6.25
CA ASP A 86 13.40 -8.68 -6.37
C ASP A 86 13.86 -8.24 -7.76
N ALA A 87 13.10 -8.56 -8.80
CA ALA A 87 13.38 -8.05 -10.15
C ALA A 87 13.22 -6.53 -10.23
N MET A 88 12.20 -5.96 -9.56
CA MET A 88 11.99 -4.50 -9.51
C MET A 88 13.09 -3.79 -8.73
N LYS A 89 13.56 -4.37 -7.61
CA LYS A 89 14.71 -3.86 -6.84
C LYS A 89 15.95 -3.80 -7.72
N SER A 90 16.26 -4.88 -8.43
CA SER A 90 17.44 -4.95 -9.32
C SER A 90 17.39 -3.89 -10.43
N ILE A 91 16.21 -3.64 -11.02
CA ILE A 91 16.06 -2.59 -12.03
C ILE A 91 16.26 -1.21 -11.40
N ALA A 92 15.65 -0.95 -10.24
CA ALA A 92 15.78 0.33 -9.54
C ALA A 92 17.25 0.64 -9.22
N GLU A 93 17.99 -0.32 -8.69
CA GLU A 93 19.43 -0.19 -8.40
C GLU A 93 20.25 0.08 -9.66
N LEU A 94 20.05 -0.75 -10.71
CA LEU A 94 20.80 -0.62 -11.96
C LEU A 94 20.58 0.71 -12.68
N ARG A 95 19.39 1.29 -12.57
CA ARG A 95 18.96 2.47 -13.31
C ARG A 95 18.86 3.74 -12.46
N ASN A 96 19.27 3.71 -11.19
CA ASN A 96 19.07 4.80 -10.26
C ASN A 96 17.60 5.25 -10.15
N GLY A 97 16.68 4.30 -10.27
CA GLY A 97 15.25 4.52 -10.10
C GLY A 97 14.83 4.48 -8.64
N SER A 98 13.59 4.85 -8.35
CA SER A 98 13.06 4.83 -7.00
C SER A 98 11.71 4.13 -6.95
N LEU A 99 11.55 3.19 -6.00
CA LEU A 99 10.32 2.44 -5.78
C LEU A 99 9.86 2.58 -4.33
N LEU A 100 8.63 3.05 -4.13
CA LEU A 100 7.91 2.96 -2.87
C LEU A 100 6.71 2.03 -3.05
N TYR A 101 6.67 0.94 -2.30
CA TYR A 101 5.59 -0.03 -2.37
C TYR A 101 5.00 -0.32 -0.99
N GLY A 102 3.79 -0.86 -0.95
CA GLY A 102 3.16 -1.28 0.31
C GLY A 102 1.88 -2.06 0.06
N THR A 103 1.58 -2.99 0.98
CA THR A 103 0.32 -3.74 0.96
C THR A 103 -0.88 -2.87 1.33
N ASN A 104 -0.63 -1.73 1.97
CA ASN A 104 -1.66 -0.79 2.37
C ASN A 104 -1.07 0.62 2.59
N PHE A 105 -1.59 1.61 1.90
CA PHE A 105 -1.16 3.02 2.01
C PHE A 105 -1.96 3.83 3.04
N SER A 106 -2.90 3.23 3.79
CA SER A 106 -3.57 3.93 4.88
C SER A 106 -2.61 4.17 6.04
N ILE A 107 -2.37 5.43 6.39
CA ILE A 107 -1.54 5.81 7.55
C ILE A 107 -2.12 5.21 8.84
N GLY A 108 -3.46 5.14 8.96
CA GLY A 108 -4.13 4.51 10.09
C GLY A 108 -3.83 3.01 10.19
N VAL A 109 -3.81 2.28 9.06
CA VAL A 109 -3.43 0.87 9.04
C VAL A 109 -1.95 0.68 9.38
N GLN A 110 -1.06 1.54 8.91
CA GLN A 110 0.36 1.48 9.27
C GLN A 110 0.56 1.70 10.78
N LYS A 111 -0.20 2.63 11.37
CA LYS A 111 -0.19 2.82 12.83
C LYS A 111 -0.75 1.59 13.55
N LEU A 112 -1.82 0.97 13.04
CA LEU A 112 -2.33 -0.30 13.56
C LEU A 112 -1.25 -1.39 13.56
N PHE A 113 -0.49 -1.54 12.46
CA PHE A 113 0.62 -2.49 12.38
C PHE A 113 1.66 -2.28 13.49
N ARG A 114 2.08 -1.04 13.73
CA ARG A 114 3.02 -0.72 14.81
C ARG A 114 2.46 -1.01 16.20
N LEU A 115 1.25 -0.58 16.47
CA LEU A 115 0.61 -0.84 17.75
C LEU A 115 0.42 -2.33 17.98
N THR A 116 0.11 -3.11 16.93
CA THR A 116 0.02 -4.56 17.00
C THR A 116 1.36 -5.19 17.41
N ALA A 117 2.48 -4.72 16.87
CA ALA A 117 3.80 -5.20 17.28
C ALA A 117 4.10 -4.91 18.76
N GLU A 118 3.70 -3.76 19.29
CA GLU A 118 3.85 -3.43 20.70
C GLU A 118 2.96 -4.30 21.59
N VAL A 119 1.68 -4.44 21.23
CA VAL A 119 0.72 -5.26 21.98
C VAL A 119 1.11 -6.75 21.94
N ALA A 120 1.70 -7.22 20.85
CA ALA A 120 2.16 -8.60 20.71
C ALA A 120 3.24 -9.00 21.72
N ARG A 121 3.88 -8.05 22.41
CA ARG A 121 4.87 -8.28 23.48
C ARG A 121 4.24 -8.63 24.83
N LEU A 122 2.92 -8.54 24.95
CA LEU A 122 2.23 -8.90 26.17
C LEU A 122 2.29 -10.43 26.38
N ASP A 123 2.92 -10.85 27.45
CA ASP A 123 2.91 -12.24 27.87
C ASP A 123 1.52 -12.65 28.36
N ASP A 124 1.20 -13.93 28.36
CA ASP A 124 -0.05 -14.52 28.83
C ASP A 124 -1.33 -14.07 28.09
N TYR A 125 -1.19 -13.35 26.95
CA TYR A 125 -2.31 -12.99 26.09
C TYR A 125 -2.45 -13.92 24.90
N GLN A 126 -3.69 -14.28 24.59
CA GLN A 126 -4.11 -14.95 23.36
C GLN A 126 -4.49 -13.89 22.34
N PHE A 127 -4.10 -14.07 21.08
CA PHE A 127 -4.36 -13.13 20.01
C PHE A 127 -5.34 -13.69 19.00
N SER A 128 -6.23 -12.84 18.52
CA SER A 128 -7.09 -13.13 17.36
C SER A 128 -7.26 -11.88 16.49
N ILE A 129 -7.64 -12.10 15.23
CA ILE A 129 -7.90 -11.03 14.28
C ILE A 129 -9.28 -11.22 13.70
N THR A 130 -10.07 -10.15 13.65
CA THR A 130 -11.33 -10.10 12.90
C THR A 130 -11.23 -9.06 11.80
N GLU A 131 -11.63 -9.40 10.59
CA GLU A 131 -11.68 -8.46 9.49
C GLU A 131 -13.04 -8.48 8.79
N THR A 132 -13.50 -7.30 8.35
CA THR A 132 -14.76 -7.14 7.62
C THR A 132 -14.54 -6.34 6.35
N HIS A 133 -14.94 -6.89 5.20
CA HIS A 133 -14.88 -6.21 3.90
C HIS A 133 -16.20 -6.37 3.14
N HIS A 134 -16.32 -5.67 2.01
CA HIS A 134 -17.48 -5.76 1.13
C HIS A 134 -17.63 -7.17 0.53
N THR A 135 -18.85 -7.49 0.12
CA THR A 135 -19.22 -8.84 -0.39
C THR A 135 -18.50 -9.24 -1.68
N THR A 136 -18.00 -8.28 -2.46
CA THR A 136 -17.29 -8.53 -3.72
C THR A 136 -15.76 -8.70 -3.55
N LYS A 137 -15.24 -8.69 -2.30
CA LYS A 137 -13.82 -8.98 -2.04
C LYS A 137 -13.59 -10.49 -2.07
N LEU A 138 -12.75 -10.96 -3.00
CA LEU A 138 -12.52 -12.37 -3.28
C LEU A 138 -11.56 -13.03 -2.29
N ASP A 139 -10.48 -12.34 -1.92
CA ASP A 139 -9.48 -12.87 -0.98
C ASP A 139 -10.01 -12.88 0.46
N ALA A 140 -9.86 -13.98 1.14
CA ALA A 140 -10.15 -14.19 2.56
C ALA A 140 -9.14 -15.20 3.14
N PRO A 141 -8.35 -14.81 4.16
CA PRO A 141 -8.26 -13.49 4.78
C PRO A 141 -7.69 -12.40 3.86
N SER A 142 -7.94 -11.12 4.20
CA SER A 142 -7.35 -9.98 3.50
C SER A 142 -5.83 -9.90 3.71
N GLY A 143 -5.09 -9.31 2.76
CA GLY A 143 -3.65 -9.10 2.90
C GLY A 143 -3.27 -8.31 4.17
N THR A 144 -4.10 -7.34 4.58
CA THR A 144 -3.90 -6.61 5.84
C THR A 144 -4.02 -7.52 7.07
N ALA A 145 -5.00 -8.43 7.10
CA ALA A 145 -5.17 -9.38 8.20
C ALA A 145 -4.01 -10.40 8.25
N ILE A 146 -3.53 -10.84 7.09
CA ILE A 146 -2.33 -11.70 7.00
C ILE A 146 -1.12 -10.97 7.56
N THR A 147 -0.88 -9.71 7.15
CA THR A 147 0.23 -8.89 7.67
C THR A 147 0.15 -8.71 9.19
N LEU A 148 -1.05 -8.46 9.76
CA LEU A 148 -1.24 -8.36 11.21
C LEU A 148 -0.86 -9.66 11.93
N LYS A 149 -1.26 -10.82 11.39
CA LYS A 149 -0.86 -12.13 11.91
C LYS A 149 0.65 -12.33 11.87
N GLU A 150 1.28 -12.03 10.74
CA GLU A 150 2.74 -12.12 10.57
C GLU A 150 3.49 -11.23 11.56
N ILE A 151 2.99 -10.02 11.82
CA ILE A 151 3.56 -9.11 12.83
C ILE A 151 3.50 -9.75 14.23
N ILE A 152 2.36 -10.29 14.64
CA ILE A 152 2.22 -10.95 15.94
C ILE A 152 3.18 -12.14 16.02
N GLN A 153 3.23 -12.98 14.99
CA GLN A 153 4.09 -14.16 14.95
C GLN A 153 5.59 -13.82 14.86
N SER A 154 5.96 -12.66 14.30
CA SER A 154 7.36 -12.21 14.30
C SER A 154 7.85 -11.82 15.70
N VAL A 155 6.96 -11.30 16.54
CA VAL A 155 7.26 -10.95 17.94
C VAL A 155 7.14 -12.17 18.85
N ARG A 156 6.17 -13.06 18.58
CA ARG A 156 5.91 -14.28 19.36
C ARG A 156 5.88 -15.51 18.44
N PRO A 157 7.05 -16.08 18.12
CA PRO A 157 7.13 -17.26 17.26
C PRO A 157 6.35 -18.45 17.82
N GLY A 158 5.61 -19.13 16.94
CA GLY A 158 4.86 -20.33 17.31
C GLY A 158 3.48 -20.10 17.91
N ILE A 159 3.07 -18.83 18.17
CA ILE A 159 1.73 -18.55 18.67
C ILE A 159 0.68 -18.79 17.58
N GLU A 160 -0.46 -19.38 17.96
CA GLU A 160 -1.62 -19.46 17.11
C GLU A 160 -2.36 -18.11 17.10
N VAL A 161 -2.68 -17.61 15.90
CA VAL A 161 -3.43 -16.37 15.71
C VAL A 161 -4.56 -16.65 14.71
N PRO A 162 -5.75 -17.02 15.17
CA PRO A 162 -6.90 -17.24 14.31
C PRO A 162 -7.36 -15.92 13.65
N ILE A 163 -7.77 -16.03 12.37
CA ILE A 163 -8.36 -14.90 11.63
C ILE A 163 -9.80 -15.25 11.27
N THR A 164 -10.73 -14.37 11.65
CA THR A 164 -12.13 -14.45 11.24
C THR A 164 -12.41 -13.39 10.18
N SER A 165 -12.89 -13.84 9.01
CA SER A 165 -13.19 -12.95 7.88
C SER A 165 -14.68 -12.82 7.68
N HIS A 166 -15.20 -11.59 7.65
CA HIS A 166 -16.58 -11.26 7.32
C HIS A 166 -16.68 -10.55 5.98
N ARG A 167 -17.78 -10.83 5.25
CA ARG A 167 -18.13 -10.15 4.00
C ARG A 167 -19.51 -9.53 4.17
N LYS A 168 -19.57 -8.18 4.27
CA LYS A 168 -20.80 -7.48 4.66
C LYS A 168 -20.99 -6.21 3.82
N GLY A 169 -22.07 -6.16 3.06
CA GLY A 169 -22.50 -4.98 2.33
C GLY A 169 -21.38 -4.33 1.50
N ASP A 170 -21.12 -3.06 1.75
CA ASP A 170 -20.11 -2.25 1.08
C ASP A 170 -18.93 -1.83 2.00
N ALA A 171 -18.73 -2.55 3.11
CA ALA A 171 -17.67 -2.29 4.08
C ALA A 171 -16.32 -2.07 3.40
N LYS A 172 -15.64 -0.97 3.73
CA LYS A 172 -14.41 -0.56 3.03
C LYS A 172 -13.17 -1.29 3.54
N GLY A 173 -13.23 -1.80 4.77
CA GLY A 173 -12.20 -2.58 5.44
C GLY A 173 -12.09 -2.22 6.90
N GLU A 174 -12.60 -3.09 7.76
CA GLU A 174 -12.39 -3.04 9.20
C GLU A 174 -11.42 -4.13 9.61
N HIS A 175 -10.53 -3.83 10.55
CA HIS A 175 -9.61 -4.80 11.14
C HIS A 175 -9.57 -4.59 12.65
N ILE A 176 -9.74 -5.66 13.40
CA ILE A 176 -9.68 -5.68 14.86
C ILE A 176 -8.64 -6.72 15.28
N VAL A 177 -7.64 -6.28 16.02
CA VAL A 177 -6.71 -7.17 16.71
C VAL A 177 -7.15 -7.22 18.17
N THR A 178 -7.47 -8.40 18.64
CA THR A 178 -7.87 -8.66 20.02
C THR A 178 -6.74 -9.39 20.74
N ALA A 179 -6.28 -8.84 21.86
CA ALA A 179 -5.39 -9.48 22.81
C ALA A 179 -6.18 -9.73 24.10
N LYS A 180 -6.32 -10.99 24.52
CA LYS A 180 -7.15 -11.41 25.64
C LYS A 180 -6.34 -12.21 26.65
N SER A 181 -6.40 -11.80 27.92
CA SER A 181 -5.91 -12.56 29.08
C SER A 181 -7.08 -13.15 29.88
N GLU A 182 -6.78 -13.78 30.99
CA GLU A 182 -7.80 -14.22 31.98
C GLU A 182 -8.50 -13.01 32.61
N HIS A 183 -7.85 -11.86 32.69
CA HIS A 183 -8.26 -10.73 33.52
C HIS A 183 -8.81 -9.53 32.73
N ASP A 184 -8.43 -9.39 31.44
CA ASP A 184 -8.82 -8.26 30.61
C ASP A 184 -8.77 -8.57 29.10
N VAL A 185 -9.27 -7.63 28.31
CA VAL A 185 -9.22 -7.64 26.85
C VAL A 185 -8.74 -6.29 26.34
N LEU A 186 -7.76 -6.31 25.44
CA LEU A 186 -7.31 -5.15 24.69
C LEU A 186 -7.71 -5.32 23.22
N GLU A 187 -8.33 -4.30 22.64
CA GLU A 187 -8.67 -4.29 21.23
C GLU A 187 -8.03 -3.09 20.50
N LEU A 188 -7.37 -3.36 19.39
CA LEU A 188 -6.93 -2.36 18.43
C LEU A 188 -7.84 -2.43 17.21
N ARG A 189 -8.59 -1.37 16.93
CA ARG A 189 -9.54 -1.32 15.82
C ARG A 189 -9.17 -0.23 14.82
N HIS A 190 -9.15 -0.58 13.55
CA HIS A 190 -9.13 0.34 12.43
C HIS A 190 -10.33 0.08 11.53
N ASP A 191 -11.09 1.13 11.22
CA ASP A 191 -12.25 1.08 10.34
C ASP A 191 -12.08 2.10 9.21
N ALA A 192 -11.97 1.63 7.98
CA ALA A 192 -11.83 2.48 6.81
C ALA A 192 -13.21 2.95 6.32
N HIS A 193 -13.55 4.21 6.51
CA HIS A 193 -14.80 4.80 6.03
C HIS A 193 -14.72 5.16 4.53
N SER A 194 -13.53 5.33 3.99
CA SER A 194 -13.31 5.74 2.60
C SER A 194 -11.97 5.23 2.07
N ARG A 195 -11.91 4.91 0.78
CA ARG A 195 -10.63 4.65 0.08
C ARG A 195 -9.72 5.88 -0.01
N ARG A 196 -10.23 7.07 0.31
CA ARG A 196 -9.44 8.29 0.35
C ARG A 196 -8.25 8.21 1.32
N ALA A 197 -8.34 7.41 2.41
CA ALA A 197 -7.23 7.17 3.32
C ALA A 197 -6.01 6.56 2.60
N PHE A 198 -6.22 5.65 1.65
CA PHE A 198 -5.15 5.07 0.83
C PHE A 198 -4.57 6.09 -0.15
N ALA A 199 -5.43 6.90 -0.77
CA ALA A 199 -5.03 7.96 -1.69
C ALA A 199 -4.15 9.02 -0.99
N ILE A 200 -4.53 9.44 0.22
CA ILE A 200 -3.75 10.39 1.03
C ILE A 200 -2.36 9.85 1.33
N GLY A 201 -2.26 8.60 1.77
CA GLY A 201 -0.98 7.98 2.07
C GLY A 201 -0.10 7.81 0.82
N ALA A 202 -0.69 7.41 -0.31
CA ALA A 202 0.05 7.27 -1.56
C ALA A 202 0.59 8.61 -2.08
N VAL A 203 -0.21 9.70 -2.02
CA VAL A 203 0.23 11.04 -2.43
C VAL A 203 1.34 11.55 -1.49
N ARG A 204 1.18 11.40 -0.16
CA ARG A 204 2.23 11.76 0.80
C ARG A 204 3.49 10.92 0.59
N GLY A 205 3.35 9.63 0.28
CA GLY A 205 4.46 8.77 -0.11
C GLY A 205 5.17 9.26 -1.38
N ALA A 206 4.43 9.75 -2.37
CA ALA A 206 5.01 10.31 -3.60
C ALA A 206 5.73 11.64 -3.34
N GLU A 207 5.17 12.52 -2.50
CA GLU A 207 5.82 13.75 -2.04
C GLU A 207 7.15 13.44 -1.36
N TRP A 208 7.15 12.47 -0.45
CA TRP A 208 8.37 12.03 0.23
C TRP A 208 9.39 11.44 -0.75
N LEU A 209 8.94 10.52 -1.63
CA LEU A 209 9.80 9.82 -2.58
C LEU A 209 10.48 10.78 -3.57
N ALA A 210 9.79 11.86 -3.95
CA ALA A 210 10.34 12.87 -4.85
C ALA A 210 11.61 13.56 -4.32
N HIS A 211 11.80 13.55 -3.01
CA HIS A 211 12.95 14.15 -2.33
C HIS A 211 14.02 13.14 -1.89
N GLN A 212 13.82 11.84 -2.14
CA GLN A 212 14.80 10.83 -1.76
C GLN A 212 15.86 10.59 -2.84
N ALA A 213 17.03 10.15 -2.41
CA ALA A 213 18.01 9.54 -3.30
C ALA A 213 17.40 8.27 -3.94
N PRO A 214 17.92 7.77 -5.07
CA PRO A 214 17.44 6.52 -5.65
C PRO A 214 17.48 5.35 -4.65
N GLY A 215 16.45 4.51 -4.66
CA GLY A 215 16.34 3.37 -3.75
C GLY A 215 14.97 2.71 -3.74
N VAL A 216 14.83 1.71 -2.89
CA VAL A 216 13.58 0.94 -2.74
C VAL A 216 13.16 0.91 -1.28
N TRP A 217 11.89 1.23 -1.02
CA TRP A 217 11.34 1.31 0.33
C TRP A 217 9.98 0.62 0.42
N ASP A 218 9.76 -0.06 1.54
CA ASP A 218 8.42 -0.46 1.98
C ASP A 218 7.74 0.74 2.69
N PHE A 219 6.48 1.00 2.38
CA PHE A 219 5.72 2.08 2.98
C PHE A 219 5.66 1.98 4.52
N ARG A 220 5.73 0.74 5.06
CA ARG A 220 5.81 0.48 6.52
C ARG A 220 7.03 1.11 7.19
N GLU A 221 8.12 1.31 6.45
CA GLU A 221 9.37 1.86 6.98
C GLU A 221 9.39 3.38 6.97
N VAL A 222 8.58 4.00 6.11
CA VAL A 222 8.66 5.42 5.84
C VAL A 222 7.45 6.23 6.29
N PHE A 223 6.31 5.61 6.57
CA PHE A 223 5.06 6.32 6.82
C PHE A 223 5.09 7.32 7.99
N ASP A 224 5.98 7.16 8.97
CA ASP A 224 6.16 8.12 10.07
C ASP A 224 7.00 9.34 9.66
N ARG A 225 7.63 9.32 8.49
CA ARG A 225 8.45 10.42 7.96
C ARG A 225 7.65 11.29 6.99
N LEU A 226 6.37 10.97 6.77
CA LEU A 226 5.49 11.63 5.82
C LEU A 226 4.84 12.88 6.40
#